data_0d4024c90bcc217d4035385a9abd3d40
#
_entry.id   0d4024c90bcc217d4035385a9abd3d40
#
_cell.length_a   1.000
_cell.length_b   1.000
_cell.length_c   1.000
_cell.angle_alpha   90.00
_cell.angle_beta   90.00
_cell.angle_gamma   90.00
#
_symmetry.space_group_name_H-M   'P 1'
#
loop_
_entity.id
_entity.type
_entity.pdbx_description
1 polymer ?
#
loop_
_entity_poly.entity_id
_entity_poly.type
_entity_poly.pdbx_seq_one_letter_code
_entity_poly.pdbx_strand_id
1 'polypeptide(L)'
;MDQNEQRPKRNGDVRPENSGKSTQTVKHVKLDLERPKLTKEGNADQGRKRPRSRKRSFDSSKKDRRATLKIIPLGGLDAIGKNMTVFECKGDMVLDDAGLMFPDDNHPGVDLILPDYTYVLQHADKLRGIVITHGHEDHTGSLPYLIKDLDRQVPIYGTKMTLGLIEGKFKEHRIKNAKLVEIKPGDKVNLGCITAEFFAVNHSIPGAVGVFFRSPAGNVLHTGDFKLDQTPIDGVHTDFGALARFAEEGVDLMMSDSTNATNPNFTPSEAEVGKELQRIIAQAKGRVIIASFASHIHRLQQICDAAVANGRKVVVTGRSMVQNTDIARKLGYLKISDQDIIDAYDLKGIPPEQVVIMCTGSQGEPLSALARIAAGEHKTIDMEAGDTVIISATPVPGNEKAVTKVVNSLAKIGADVYDKSRARVHVSGHASAEELKIMLTIVQPKAFMPVHGEATHLRAHARLAEAVGVPAENVFICENGESLELSTKGVKHGEFVQSGIVLVDGLSVGDTSEQVLEERTALSAQGFAAIAAAVSGRKKAVAGNIQVEMHGITGGDDGYLVQECEKCVKNALTRALSKGASGKELKKAARDALLSLLWERTKTRPMTVVNLLDI
;
A
#
# COMPACT_ATOMS: atom_id res chain seq x y z
N MET A 1 18.02 -56.60 -26.55
CA MET A 1 19.45 -56.28 -26.59
C MET A 1 19.59 -55.00 -25.80
N ASP A 2 19.66 -55.16 -24.54
CA ASP A 2 20.81 -55.04 -23.59
C ASP A 2 21.22 -53.60 -23.39
N GLN A 3 20.82 -53.06 -22.23
CA GLN A 3 21.54 -52.88 -20.95
C GLN A 3 22.45 -51.63 -21.02
N ASN A 4 22.39 -50.65 -20.11
CA ASN A 4 22.81 -50.79 -18.73
C ASN A 4 22.44 -49.54 -17.89
N GLU A 5 21.88 -49.81 -16.74
CA GLU A 5 21.79 -48.90 -15.59
C GLU A 5 23.14 -48.53 -15.03
N GLN A 6 23.32 -47.30 -14.57
CA GLN A 6 24.23 -47.03 -13.45
C GLN A 6 23.72 -45.86 -12.61
N ARG A 7 23.23 -46.17 -11.41
CA ARG A 7 23.09 -45.23 -10.27
C ARG A 7 24.46 -44.99 -9.65
N PRO A 8 24.77 -43.78 -9.19
CA PRO A 8 25.79 -43.55 -8.18
C PRO A 8 25.18 -43.42 -6.77
N LYS A 9 25.97 -43.94 -5.85
CA LYS A 9 25.76 -44.16 -4.43
C LYS A 9 25.58 -42.86 -3.62
N ARG A 10 24.76 -42.97 -2.57
CA ARG A 10 24.71 -42.06 -1.41
C ARG A 10 26.03 -42.10 -0.67
N ASN A 11 26.52 -40.92 -0.27
CA ASN A 11 27.34 -40.76 0.92
C ASN A 11 27.31 -39.28 1.38
N GLY A 12 27.14 -39.10 2.70
CA GLY A 12 27.63 -37.96 3.45
C GLY A 12 26.56 -37.05 4.07
N ASP A 13 26.15 -37.37 5.31
CA ASP A 13 25.53 -36.46 6.26
C ASP A 13 26.35 -35.17 6.40
N VAL A 14 25.77 -34.04 5.95
CA VAL A 14 26.24 -32.71 6.39
C VAL A 14 25.01 -32.03 7.01
N ARG A 15 25.08 -31.84 8.33
CA ARG A 15 24.14 -31.01 9.09
C ARG A 15 24.24 -29.58 8.56
N PRO A 16 23.14 -28.88 8.32
CA PRO A 16 23.20 -27.46 8.04
C PRO A 16 23.48 -26.70 9.32
N GLU A 17 24.51 -25.90 9.29
CA GLU A 17 24.79 -24.86 10.29
C GLU A 17 23.67 -23.82 10.27
N ASN A 18 23.26 -23.42 11.47
CA ASN A 18 22.30 -22.38 11.78
C ASN A 18 22.69 -21.05 11.10
N SER A 19 22.07 -20.71 9.98
CA SER A 19 22.04 -19.35 9.50
C SER A 19 21.00 -18.59 10.32
N GLY A 20 21.47 -17.67 11.17
CA GLY A 20 20.64 -16.83 12.01
C GLY A 20 19.56 -16.10 11.19
N LYS A 21 18.31 -16.35 11.54
CA LYS A 21 17.17 -15.52 11.12
C LYS A 21 17.38 -14.15 11.75
N SER A 22 17.65 -13.14 10.94
CA SER A 22 17.49 -11.75 11.37
C SER A 22 15.99 -11.51 11.54
N THR A 23 15.52 -11.64 12.75
CA THR A 23 14.19 -11.17 13.14
C THR A 23 14.21 -9.65 13.07
N GLN A 24 13.56 -9.09 12.04
CA GLN A 24 13.22 -7.67 12.05
C GLN A 24 12.34 -7.42 13.27
N THR A 25 12.90 -6.70 14.24
CA THR A 25 12.18 -6.30 15.45
C THR A 25 11.22 -5.18 15.05
N VAL A 26 9.96 -5.51 14.83
CA VAL A 26 8.87 -4.53 14.75
C VAL A 26 8.78 -3.87 16.12
N LYS A 27 9.34 -2.67 16.25
CA LYS A 27 9.18 -1.86 17.47
C LYS A 27 7.85 -1.13 17.37
N HIS A 28 6.88 -1.58 18.14
CA HIS A 28 5.64 -0.85 18.37
C HIS A 28 5.93 0.38 19.23
N VAL A 29 5.65 1.54 18.68
CA VAL A 29 5.71 2.81 19.42
C VAL A 29 4.30 3.13 19.89
N LYS A 30 4.06 3.08 21.20
CA LYS A 30 2.92 3.78 21.81
C LYS A 30 3.22 5.27 21.74
N LEU A 31 2.41 5.99 20.99
CA LEU A 31 2.39 7.45 21.01
C LEU A 31 1.74 7.93 22.31
N ASP A 32 2.47 7.89 23.43
CA ASP A 32 2.09 8.62 24.63
C ASP A 32 2.43 10.10 24.44
N LEU A 33 1.56 10.80 23.72
CA LEU A 33 1.60 12.26 23.63
C LEU A 33 0.99 12.87 24.87
N GLU A 34 1.77 13.02 25.96
CA GLU A 34 1.43 13.98 27.00
C GLU A 34 1.50 15.40 26.43
N ARG A 35 0.33 16.04 26.30
CA ARG A 35 0.22 17.44 25.88
C ARG A 35 0.79 18.36 26.97
N PRO A 36 1.77 19.21 26.69
CA PRO A 36 2.15 20.26 27.62
C PRO A 36 1.02 21.28 27.75
N LYS A 37 0.54 21.50 28.97
CA LYS A 37 -0.42 22.56 29.30
C LYS A 37 0.24 23.93 29.11
N LEU A 38 -0.25 24.70 28.15
CA LEU A 38 0.08 26.12 28.01
C LEU A 38 -0.51 26.92 29.17
N THR A 39 0.34 27.46 30.05
CA THR A 39 -0.02 28.51 30.99
C THR A 39 -0.06 29.84 30.24
N LYS A 40 -1.21 30.53 30.31
CA LYS A 40 -1.37 31.90 29.87
C LYS A 40 -0.79 32.82 30.96
N GLU A 41 0.23 33.61 30.62
CA GLU A 41 0.46 34.86 31.31
C GLU A 41 0.74 35.97 30.28
N GLY A 42 -0.04 37.05 30.39
CA GLY A 42 0.06 38.20 29.55
C GLY A 42 1.11 39.20 30.08
N ASN A 43 1.66 40.02 29.21
CA ASN A 43 1.62 41.47 29.35
C ASN A 43 2.39 42.23 28.25
N ALA A 44 1.70 43.25 27.74
CA ALA A 44 2.13 44.64 27.43
C ALA A 44 3.37 44.91 26.55
N ASP A 45 3.04 45.35 25.36
CA ASP A 45 3.45 46.55 24.61
C ASP A 45 4.77 47.27 24.99
N GLN A 46 5.73 47.24 24.07
CA GLN A 46 6.61 48.36 23.79
C GLN A 46 7.23 48.26 22.38
N GLY A 47 6.91 49.23 21.55
CA GLY A 47 7.35 49.36 20.18
C GLY A 47 8.88 49.43 20.01
N ARG A 48 9.44 48.46 19.27
CA ARG A 48 10.77 48.57 18.68
C ARG A 48 10.70 48.19 17.20
N LYS A 49 11.00 49.17 16.35
CA LYS A 49 11.17 49.01 14.90
C LYS A 49 12.18 47.91 14.63
N ARG A 50 11.69 46.78 14.06
CA ARG A 50 12.53 45.69 13.57
C ARG A 50 13.26 46.12 12.30
N PRO A 51 14.58 45.83 12.15
CA PRO A 51 15.27 46.04 10.90
C PRO A 51 14.70 45.13 9.82
N ARG A 52 14.42 45.64 8.63
CA ARG A 52 14.04 44.88 7.44
C ARG A 52 15.10 43.82 7.18
N SER A 53 14.81 42.55 7.43
CA SER A 53 15.62 41.43 6.98
C SER A 53 15.63 41.44 5.45
N ARG A 54 16.76 41.73 4.84
CA ARG A 54 17.01 41.42 3.43
C ARG A 54 16.82 39.93 3.26
N LYS A 55 15.74 39.53 2.58
CA LYS A 55 15.60 38.16 2.04
C LYS A 55 16.79 37.94 1.10
N ARG A 56 17.84 37.29 1.56
CA ARG A 56 18.85 36.72 0.68
C ARG A 56 18.16 35.62 -0.11
N SER A 57 17.91 35.84 -1.40
CA SER A 57 17.62 34.79 -2.33
C SER A 57 18.85 33.85 -2.34
N PHE A 58 18.66 32.64 -1.92
CA PHE A 58 19.71 31.62 -1.94
C PHE A 58 19.89 31.20 -3.40
N ASP A 59 21.06 31.42 -3.95
CA ASP A 59 21.46 30.94 -5.27
C ASP A 59 21.83 29.45 -5.13
N SER A 60 20.88 28.59 -5.43
CA SER A 60 21.02 27.11 -5.34
C SER A 60 22.05 26.54 -6.35
N SER A 61 22.57 27.38 -7.26
CA SER A 61 23.55 26.96 -8.28
C SER A 61 24.98 26.77 -7.74
N LYS A 62 25.29 27.26 -6.53
CA LYS A 62 26.61 27.12 -5.92
C LYS A 62 26.63 26.03 -4.86
N LYS A 63 27.24 24.89 -5.18
CA LYS A 63 27.49 23.81 -4.22
C LYS A 63 28.35 24.33 -3.05
N ASP A 64 27.88 24.07 -1.83
CA ASP A 64 28.60 24.39 -0.60
C ASP A 64 29.35 23.15 -0.11
N ARG A 65 30.68 23.22 -0.06
CA ARG A 65 31.55 22.09 0.36
C ARG A 65 31.26 21.56 1.77
N ARG A 66 30.53 22.30 2.59
CA ARG A 66 30.17 21.93 3.96
C ARG A 66 28.72 21.47 4.08
N ALA A 67 27.94 21.55 3.01
CA ALA A 67 26.56 21.10 3.00
C ALA A 67 26.48 19.59 2.84
N THR A 68 25.56 18.99 3.56
CA THR A 68 25.13 17.59 3.39
C THR A 68 23.63 17.58 3.21
N LEU A 69 23.15 16.85 2.22
CA LEU A 69 21.74 16.50 2.04
C LEU A 69 21.55 15.08 2.56
N LYS A 70 20.72 14.90 3.57
CA LYS A 70 20.28 13.58 4.03
C LYS A 70 19.06 13.19 3.21
N ILE A 71 19.06 11.97 2.70
CA ILE A 71 17.96 11.32 2.00
C ILE A 71 17.54 10.13 2.86
N ILE A 72 16.32 10.14 3.38
CA ILE A 72 15.86 9.18 4.37
C ILE A 72 14.58 8.53 3.86
N PRO A 73 14.64 7.32 3.30
CA PRO A 73 13.46 6.56 2.93
C PRO A 73 12.77 6.06 4.20
N LEU A 74 11.55 6.50 4.47
CA LEU A 74 10.71 6.01 5.56
C LEU A 74 9.77 4.89 5.09
N GLY A 75 9.60 4.75 3.77
CA GLY A 75 8.79 3.74 3.11
C GLY A 75 9.16 3.62 1.64
N GLY A 76 8.55 2.66 0.92
CA GLY A 76 8.77 2.43 -0.51
C GLY A 76 9.97 1.51 -0.82
N LEU A 77 10.68 1.02 0.17
CA LEU A 77 11.75 0.04 0.01
C LEU A 77 11.31 -1.30 0.57
N ASP A 78 11.76 -2.37 -0.09
CA ASP A 78 11.43 -3.77 0.22
C ASP A 78 9.92 -4.05 0.25
N ALA A 79 9.15 -3.18 -0.43
CA ALA A 79 7.69 -3.26 -0.56
C ALA A 79 7.22 -2.44 -1.76
N ILE A 80 6.05 -2.78 -2.30
CA ILE A 80 5.29 -1.93 -3.23
C ILE A 80 4.24 -1.19 -2.39
N GLY A 81 4.45 0.11 -2.17
CA GLY A 81 3.59 0.98 -1.37
C GLY A 81 4.33 1.68 -0.23
N LYS A 82 3.60 2.48 0.54
CA LYS A 82 4.11 3.31 1.64
C LYS A 82 5.22 4.27 1.21
N ASN A 83 5.20 4.74 -0.03
CA ASN A 83 6.25 5.62 -0.53
C ASN A 83 6.32 6.90 0.31
N MET A 84 7.48 7.13 0.92
CA MET A 84 7.74 8.29 1.76
C MET A 84 9.25 8.49 1.91
N THR A 85 9.76 9.61 1.41
CA THR A 85 11.19 9.95 1.51
C THR A 85 11.37 11.36 2.07
N VAL A 86 12.26 11.52 3.03
CA VAL A 86 12.64 12.82 3.60
C VAL A 86 13.94 13.30 2.99
N PHE A 87 13.97 14.55 2.56
CA PHE A 87 15.16 15.29 2.15
C PHE A 87 15.46 16.38 3.19
N GLU A 88 16.59 16.29 3.91
CA GLU A 88 16.97 17.29 4.91
C GLU A 88 18.32 17.91 4.60
N CYS A 89 18.38 19.24 4.52
CA CYS A 89 19.58 19.99 4.28
C CYS A 89 19.57 21.31 5.06
N LYS A 90 20.64 21.60 5.84
CA LYS A 90 20.84 22.87 6.56
C LYS A 90 19.64 23.32 7.41
N GLY A 91 18.92 22.38 8.00
CA GLY A 91 17.76 22.67 8.85
C GLY A 91 16.46 22.93 8.08
N ASP A 92 16.43 22.72 6.77
CA ASP A 92 15.21 22.65 5.98
C ASP A 92 14.94 21.20 5.59
N MET A 93 13.67 20.79 5.66
CA MET A 93 13.20 19.43 5.36
C MET A 93 12.08 19.49 4.31
N VAL A 94 12.11 18.58 3.38
CA VAL A 94 11.07 18.34 2.37
C VAL A 94 10.65 16.88 2.47
N LEU A 95 9.35 16.62 2.44
CA LEU A 95 8.81 15.29 2.34
C LEU A 95 8.38 15.04 0.89
N ASP A 96 8.81 13.93 0.33
CA ASP A 96 8.46 13.46 -1.01
C ASP A 96 7.60 12.21 -0.88
N ASP A 97 6.36 12.33 -1.31
CA ASP A 97 5.25 11.40 -1.13
C ASP A 97 4.87 11.10 0.34
N ALA A 98 3.68 10.57 0.53
CA ALA A 98 3.14 10.13 1.81
C ALA A 98 2.10 9.02 1.56
N GLY A 99 2.60 7.86 1.17
CA GLY A 99 1.82 6.72 0.74
C GLY A 99 1.38 5.79 1.85
N LEU A 100 0.44 4.91 1.54
CA LEU A 100 0.06 3.76 2.36
C LEU A 100 0.34 2.45 1.62
N MET A 101 0.17 1.34 2.32
CA MET A 101 0.14 -0.01 1.75
C MET A 101 -1.12 -0.73 2.25
N PHE A 102 -1.68 -1.61 1.43
CA PHE A 102 -2.76 -2.50 1.87
C PHE A 102 -2.20 -3.70 2.62
N PRO A 103 -2.92 -4.21 3.64
CA PRO A 103 -2.49 -5.38 4.40
C PRO A 103 -2.54 -6.65 3.55
N ASP A 104 -1.68 -7.60 3.89
CA ASP A 104 -1.66 -8.96 3.36
C ASP A 104 -2.22 -9.97 4.38
N ASP A 105 -2.11 -11.27 4.05
CA ASP A 105 -2.56 -12.38 4.91
C ASP A 105 -1.88 -12.42 6.30
N ASN A 106 -0.73 -11.73 6.48
CA ASN A 106 -0.03 -11.64 7.75
C ASN A 106 -0.61 -10.57 8.69
N HIS A 107 -1.54 -9.75 8.19
CA HIS A 107 -2.15 -8.64 8.91
C HIS A 107 -3.68 -8.82 9.06
N PRO A 108 -4.18 -9.90 9.69
CA PRO A 108 -5.62 -10.17 9.76
C PRO A 108 -6.37 -9.06 10.51
N GLY A 109 -7.41 -8.52 9.85
CA GLY A 109 -8.27 -7.47 10.40
C GLY A 109 -7.64 -6.07 10.46
N VAL A 110 -6.49 -5.86 9.84
CA VAL A 110 -5.92 -4.54 9.60
C VAL A 110 -6.52 -3.97 8.33
N ASP A 111 -6.88 -2.69 8.34
CA ASP A 111 -7.44 -2.00 7.16
C ASP A 111 -6.35 -1.41 6.25
N LEU A 112 -5.35 -0.75 6.85
CA LEU A 112 -4.29 -0.04 6.14
C LEU A 112 -2.96 -0.13 6.91
N ILE A 113 -1.86 0.01 6.17
CA ILE A 113 -0.51 0.09 6.73
C ILE A 113 0.12 1.40 6.29
N LEU A 114 0.53 2.22 7.26
CA LEU A 114 1.22 3.49 7.04
C LEU A 114 2.72 3.33 7.30
N PRO A 115 3.59 4.14 6.69
CA PRO A 115 4.97 4.25 7.14
C PRO A 115 5.04 4.88 8.53
N ASP A 116 6.04 4.55 9.31
CA ASP A 116 6.34 5.28 10.56
C ASP A 116 6.96 6.64 10.22
N TYR A 117 6.16 7.69 10.32
CA TYR A 117 6.58 9.07 10.06
C TYR A 117 6.96 9.84 11.35
N THR A 118 7.30 9.15 12.43
CA THR A 118 7.71 9.77 13.70
C THR A 118 8.86 10.76 13.51
N TYR A 119 9.82 10.45 12.63
CA TYR A 119 10.90 11.36 12.29
C TYR A 119 10.41 12.71 11.77
N VAL A 120 9.39 12.70 10.90
CA VAL A 120 8.79 13.91 10.33
C VAL A 120 8.13 14.75 11.42
N LEU A 121 7.41 14.10 12.35
CA LEU A 121 6.75 14.80 13.47
C LEU A 121 7.75 15.41 14.44
N GLN A 122 8.83 14.68 14.78
CA GLN A 122 9.89 15.16 15.67
C GLN A 122 10.64 16.38 15.10
N HIS A 123 10.66 16.53 13.78
CA HIS A 123 11.36 17.61 13.07
C HIS A 123 10.40 18.51 12.28
N ALA A 124 9.13 18.58 12.71
CA ALA A 124 8.09 19.31 11.99
C ALA A 124 8.41 20.82 11.81
N ASP A 125 9.20 21.43 12.70
CA ASP A 125 9.68 22.81 12.60
C ASP A 125 10.55 23.05 11.36
N LYS A 126 11.25 22.02 10.87
CA LYS A 126 12.09 22.07 9.68
C LYS A 126 11.31 21.85 8.39
N LEU A 127 10.12 21.23 8.44
CA LEU A 127 9.34 20.83 7.27
C LEU A 127 8.85 22.06 6.48
N ARG A 128 9.32 22.24 5.25
CA ARG A 128 9.00 23.38 4.37
C ARG A 128 7.87 23.08 3.40
N GLY A 129 7.66 21.82 3.06
CA GLY A 129 6.60 21.37 2.16
C GLY A 129 6.58 19.86 1.99
N ILE A 130 5.45 19.39 1.50
CA ILE A 130 5.23 18.01 1.07
C ILE A 130 5.06 18.05 -0.45
N VAL A 131 5.82 17.26 -1.18
CA VAL A 131 5.75 17.13 -2.63
C VAL A 131 5.11 15.79 -2.93
N ILE A 132 4.13 15.77 -3.83
CA ILE A 132 3.44 14.55 -4.23
C ILE A 132 3.64 14.32 -5.72
N THR A 133 4.19 13.17 -6.06
CA THR A 133 4.50 12.78 -7.45
C THR A 133 3.24 12.52 -8.24
N HIS A 134 2.28 11.79 -7.68
CA HIS A 134 0.98 11.48 -8.31
C HIS A 134 -0.08 11.04 -7.30
N GLY A 135 -1.31 10.77 -7.78
CA GLY A 135 -2.49 10.62 -6.93
C GLY A 135 -2.83 9.20 -6.46
N HIS A 136 -1.97 8.19 -6.62
CA HIS A 136 -2.22 6.84 -6.12
C HIS A 136 -2.14 6.75 -4.59
N GLU A 137 -2.75 5.70 -4.02
CA GLU A 137 -2.83 5.50 -2.57
C GLU A 137 -1.47 5.29 -1.93
N ASP A 138 -0.61 4.56 -2.58
CA ASP A 138 0.75 4.26 -2.15
C ASP A 138 1.71 5.47 -2.20
N HIS A 139 1.21 6.64 -2.67
CA HIS A 139 1.91 7.94 -2.66
C HIS A 139 1.15 9.03 -1.89
N THR A 140 -0.16 8.85 -1.62
CA THR A 140 -0.97 9.89 -0.97
C THR A 140 -1.74 9.41 0.25
N GLY A 141 -1.84 8.10 0.45
CA GLY A 141 -2.82 7.53 1.39
C GLY A 141 -2.54 7.80 2.86
N SER A 142 -1.30 8.06 3.26
CA SER A 142 -0.98 8.43 4.65
C SER A 142 -1.12 9.93 4.94
N LEU A 143 -1.29 10.78 3.89
CA LEU A 143 -1.44 12.23 4.08
C LEU A 143 -2.53 12.63 5.09
N PRO A 144 -3.75 12.04 5.08
CA PRO A 144 -4.78 12.42 6.03
C PRO A 144 -4.38 12.18 7.49
N TYR A 145 -3.58 11.16 7.75
CA TYR A 145 -3.07 10.83 9.08
C TYR A 145 -1.95 11.79 9.46
N LEU A 146 -0.95 11.94 8.60
CA LEU A 146 0.17 12.85 8.81
C LEU A 146 -0.31 14.30 9.06
N ILE A 147 -1.25 14.81 8.25
CA ILE A 147 -1.75 16.19 8.40
C ILE A 147 -2.54 16.39 9.69
N LYS A 148 -3.21 15.36 10.21
CA LYS A 148 -3.87 15.44 11.53
C LYS A 148 -2.88 15.48 12.68
N ASP A 149 -1.75 14.76 12.53
CA ASP A 149 -0.73 14.67 13.56
C ASP A 149 0.24 15.87 13.56
N LEU A 150 0.31 16.59 12.44
CA LEU A 150 1.11 17.82 12.34
C LEU A 150 0.41 19.00 13.02
N ASP A 151 1.04 19.62 14.01
CA ASP A 151 0.54 20.82 14.73
C ASP A 151 0.62 22.12 13.92
N ARG A 152 0.92 22.05 12.64
CA ARG A 152 1.14 23.20 11.77
C ARG A 152 0.65 22.97 10.35
N GLN A 153 0.30 24.05 9.66
CA GLN A 153 0.04 24.01 8.24
C GLN A 153 1.33 23.91 7.44
N VAL A 154 1.43 22.86 6.62
CA VAL A 154 2.51 22.66 5.66
C VAL A 154 1.91 22.67 4.26
N PRO A 155 2.51 23.38 3.27
CA PRO A 155 2.01 23.34 1.90
C PRO A 155 2.26 21.96 1.28
N ILE A 156 1.23 21.44 0.58
CA ILE A 156 1.27 20.20 -0.18
C ILE A 156 1.23 20.55 -1.65
N TYR A 157 2.26 20.17 -2.39
CA TYR A 157 2.43 20.46 -3.80
C TYR A 157 2.11 19.22 -4.63
N GLY A 158 1.27 19.37 -5.62
CA GLY A 158 0.89 18.29 -6.53
C GLY A 158 0.22 18.84 -7.78
N THR A 159 0.08 18.01 -8.79
CA THR A 159 -0.65 18.38 -10.00
C THR A 159 -2.16 18.44 -9.75
N LYS A 160 -2.89 19.07 -10.64
CA LYS A 160 -4.34 19.31 -10.51
C LYS A 160 -5.14 18.04 -10.21
N MET A 161 -4.84 16.93 -10.90
CA MET A 161 -5.54 15.65 -10.66
C MET A 161 -5.17 15.07 -9.30
N THR A 162 -3.90 15.06 -8.96
CA THR A 162 -3.37 14.61 -7.66
C THR A 162 -4.04 15.36 -6.50
N LEU A 163 -4.06 16.70 -6.59
CA LEU A 163 -4.70 17.52 -5.55
C LEU A 163 -6.21 17.31 -5.46
N GLY A 164 -6.88 17.05 -6.57
CA GLY A 164 -8.32 16.73 -6.57
C GLY A 164 -8.63 15.44 -5.80
N LEU A 165 -7.79 14.41 -5.96
CA LEU A 165 -7.92 13.16 -5.21
C LEU A 165 -7.61 13.36 -3.71
N ILE A 166 -6.54 14.10 -3.40
CA ILE A 166 -6.19 14.45 -2.01
C ILE A 166 -7.31 15.24 -1.35
N GLU A 167 -7.92 16.21 -2.04
CA GLU A 167 -9.06 16.97 -1.51
C GLU A 167 -10.26 16.06 -1.20
N GLY A 168 -10.53 15.07 -2.05
CA GLY A 168 -11.52 14.04 -1.81
C GLY A 168 -11.29 13.30 -0.51
N LYS A 169 -10.06 12.79 -0.30
CA LYS A 169 -9.65 12.12 0.93
C LYS A 169 -9.73 13.02 2.16
N PHE A 170 -9.30 14.27 2.04
CA PHE A 170 -9.37 15.22 3.15
C PHE A 170 -10.81 15.51 3.57
N LYS A 171 -11.77 15.53 2.64
CA LYS A 171 -13.21 15.64 2.94
C LYS A 171 -13.70 14.42 3.73
N GLU A 172 -13.32 13.21 3.34
CA GLU A 172 -13.66 11.97 4.06
C GLU A 172 -13.10 11.98 5.49
N HIS A 173 -11.84 12.40 5.64
CA HIS A 173 -11.16 12.52 6.93
C HIS A 173 -11.51 13.80 7.71
N ARG A 174 -12.43 14.67 7.19
CA ARG A 174 -12.88 15.94 7.79
C ARG A 174 -11.76 16.96 8.03
N ILE A 175 -10.73 16.94 7.19
CA ILE A 175 -9.64 17.91 7.20
C ILE A 175 -10.07 19.14 6.40
N LYS A 176 -10.12 20.32 7.04
CA LYS A 176 -10.68 21.52 6.43
C LYS A 176 -9.64 22.56 5.97
N ASN A 177 -8.47 22.57 6.58
CA ASN A 177 -7.50 23.68 6.45
C ASN A 177 -6.16 23.24 5.86
N ALA A 178 -6.14 22.27 4.92
CA ALA A 178 -4.93 21.89 4.24
C ALA A 178 -4.54 22.95 3.19
N LYS A 179 -3.26 23.25 3.09
CA LYS A 179 -2.72 24.19 2.09
C LYS A 179 -2.29 23.41 0.85
N LEU A 180 -3.22 23.20 -0.09
CA LEU A 180 -2.95 22.57 -1.38
C LEU A 180 -2.42 23.63 -2.36
N VAL A 181 -1.32 23.33 -3.06
CA VAL A 181 -0.66 24.21 -4.02
C VAL A 181 -0.48 23.45 -5.34
N GLU A 182 -1.21 23.90 -6.37
CA GLU A 182 -1.12 23.31 -7.70
C GLU A 182 0.23 23.62 -8.33
N ILE A 183 0.86 22.58 -8.91
CA ILE A 183 2.07 22.69 -9.74
C ILE A 183 1.82 22.05 -11.11
N LYS A 184 2.68 22.38 -12.04
CA LYS A 184 2.73 21.82 -13.39
C LYS A 184 4.14 21.37 -13.74
N PRO A 185 4.33 20.44 -14.67
CA PRO A 185 5.66 20.17 -15.23
C PRO A 185 6.35 21.44 -15.68
N GLY A 186 7.62 21.61 -15.32
CA GLY A 186 8.42 22.81 -15.51
C GLY A 186 8.43 23.80 -14.36
N ASP A 187 7.50 23.73 -13.42
CA ASP A 187 7.47 24.59 -12.24
C ASP A 187 8.62 24.30 -11.29
N LYS A 188 9.08 25.39 -10.61
CA LYS A 188 10.13 25.33 -9.59
C LYS A 188 9.60 25.88 -8.28
N VAL A 189 9.73 25.12 -7.21
CA VAL A 189 9.30 25.50 -5.87
C VAL A 189 10.50 25.55 -4.94
N ASN A 190 10.65 26.70 -4.24
CA ASN A 190 11.70 26.88 -3.25
C ASN A 190 11.19 26.45 -1.86
N LEU A 191 11.82 25.43 -1.29
CA LEU A 191 11.51 24.80 -0.01
C LEU A 191 12.68 25.01 0.98
N GLY A 192 12.92 26.25 1.34
CA GLY A 192 14.10 26.65 2.11
C GLY A 192 15.37 26.65 1.24
N CYS A 193 16.35 25.84 1.59
CA CYS A 193 17.58 25.68 0.79
C CYS A 193 17.46 24.58 -0.30
N ILE A 194 16.34 23.86 -0.34
CA ILE A 194 16.05 22.84 -1.36
C ILE A 194 15.09 23.46 -2.38
N THR A 195 15.35 23.24 -3.67
CA THR A 195 14.45 23.63 -4.76
C THR A 195 13.99 22.38 -5.48
N ALA A 196 12.67 22.18 -5.59
CA ALA A 196 12.06 21.11 -6.38
C ALA A 196 11.64 21.65 -7.75
N GLU A 197 12.06 21.01 -8.84
CA GLU A 197 11.59 21.23 -10.22
C GLU A 197 10.88 19.98 -10.70
N PHE A 198 9.67 20.16 -11.23
CA PHE A 198 8.82 19.05 -11.64
C PHE A 198 8.93 18.79 -13.14
N PHE A 199 8.92 17.52 -13.54
CA PHE A 199 8.90 17.14 -14.95
C PHE A 199 7.84 16.07 -15.22
N ALA A 200 7.25 16.07 -16.42
CA ALA A 200 6.22 15.12 -16.77
C ALA A 200 6.79 13.71 -16.91
N VAL A 201 6.06 12.73 -16.39
CA VAL A 201 6.29 11.29 -16.66
C VAL A 201 4.97 10.62 -17.04
N ASN A 202 5.05 9.52 -17.81
CA ASN A 202 3.88 8.71 -18.10
C ASN A 202 3.64 7.72 -16.97
N HIS A 203 2.39 7.63 -16.53
CA HIS A 203 1.95 6.61 -15.59
C HIS A 203 0.48 6.23 -15.87
N SER A 204 -0.14 5.40 -15.04
CA SER A 204 -1.55 4.99 -15.20
C SER A 204 -2.56 6.07 -14.82
N ILE A 205 -2.11 7.18 -14.27
CA ILE A 205 -2.93 8.33 -13.84
C ILE A 205 -2.44 9.64 -14.48
N PRO A 206 -3.34 10.55 -14.91
CA PRO A 206 -2.94 11.84 -15.46
C PRO A 206 -2.20 12.72 -14.46
N GLY A 207 -1.21 13.45 -14.96
CA GLY A 207 -0.48 14.43 -14.17
C GLY A 207 0.56 13.84 -13.24
N ALA A 208 1.05 12.63 -13.49
CA ALA A 208 2.21 12.09 -12.79
C ALA A 208 3.47 12.90 -13.14
N VAL A 209 4.29 13.16 -12.13
CA VAL A 209 5.53 13.93 -12.25
C VAL A 209 6.69 13.25 -11.53
N GLY A 210 7.88 13.37 -12.09
CA GLY A 210 9.12 13.20 -11.37
C GLY A 210 9.61 14.53 -10.83
N VAL A 211 10.57 14.49 -9.92
CA VAL A 211 11.07 15.68 -9.20
C VAL A 211 12.59 15.74 -9.28
N PHE A 212 13.11 16.90 -9.65
CA PHE A 212 14.53 17.21 -9.59
C PHE A 212 14.80 18.15 -8.43
N PHE A 213 15.41 17.64 -7.38
CA PHE A 213 15.76 18.37 -6.19
C PHE A 213 17.17 18.96 -6.31
N ARG A 214 17.28 20.27 -6.17
CA ARG A 214 18.56 20.98 -6.07
C ARG A 214 18.81 21.40 -4.64
N SER A 215 20.00 21.13 -4.16
CA SER A 215 20.45 21.56 -2.84
C SER A 215 21.88 22.09 -2.89
N PRO A 216 22.32 22.80 -1.86
CA PRO A 216 23.73 23.19 -1.75
C PRO A 216 24.72 22.02 -1.72
N ALA A 217 24.26 20.82 -1.38
CA ALA A 217 25.07 19.62 -1.31
C ALA A 217 25.22 18.91 -2.66
N GLY A 218 24.20 18.99 -3.50
CA GLY A 218 24.13 18.32 -4.80
C GLY A 218 22.69 18.18 -5.28
N ASN A 219 22.51 17.52 -6.43
CA ASN A 219 21.25 17.35 -7.12
C ASN A 219 20.77 15.90 -7.03
N VAL A 220 19.48 15.70 -6.74
CA VAL A 220 18.84 14.39 -6.71
C VAL A 220 17.69 14.39 -7.71
N LEU A 221 17.61 13.37 -8.54
CA LEU A 221 16.48 13.11 -9.41
C LEU A 221 15.66 11.95 -8.86
N HIS A 222 14.37 12.18 -8.58
CA HIS A 222 13.39 11.15 -8.26
C HIS A 222 12.42 11.01 -9.43
N THR A 223 12.29 9.81 -9.98
CA THR A 223 11.43 9.60 -11.15
C THR A 223 9.95 9.67 -10.83
N GLY A 224 9.56 9.43 -9.56
CA GLY A 224 8.22 8.98 -9.26
C GLY A 224 7.93 7.66 -10.00
N ASP A 225 6.68 7.25 -10.03
CA ASP A 225 6.27 6.09 -10.83
C ASP A 225 6.17 6.46 -12.30
N PHE A 226 6.77 5.64 -13.17
CA PHE A 226 6.82 5.99 -14.57
C PHE A 226 6.88 4.78 -15.51
N LYS A 227 6.52 5.02 -16.76
CA LYS A 227 6.90 4.24 -17.93
C LYS A 227 7.27 5.17 -19.10
N LEU A 228 7.77 4.64 -20.19
CA LEU A 228 8.08 5.41 -21.39
C LEU A 228 7.07 5.09 -22.51
N ASP A 229 5.83 5.60 -22.36
CA ASP A 229 4.77 5.40 -23.35
C ASP A 229 4.93 6.38 -24.54
N GLN A 230 5.15 5.84 -25.73
CA GLN A 230 5.34 6.66 -26.94
C GLN A 230 4.00 7.07 -27.60
N THR A 231 2.89 6.52 -27.15
CA THR A 231 1.53 6.82 -27.61
C THR A 231 0.57 7.01 -26.44
N PRO A 232 0.89 7.94 -25.52
CA PRO A 232 0.11 8.14 -24.31
C PRO A 232 -1.32 8.63 -24.63
N ILE A 233 -2.29 8.19 -23.85
CA ILE A 233 -3.72 8.45 -24.09
C ILE A 233 -4.07 9.93 -23.99
N ASP A 234 -3.42 10.66 -23.09
CA ASP A 234 -3.62 12.10 -22.90
C ASP A 234 -2.71 12.97 -23.79
N GLY A 235 -1.83 12.37 -24.58
CA GLY A 235 -0.87 13.05 -25.45
C GLY A 235 0.31 13.68 -24.69
N VAL A 236 0.43 13.46 -23.36
CA VAL A 236 1.55 13.96 -22.57
C VAL A 236 2.66 12.92 -22.53
N HIS A 237 3.78 13.22 -23.12
CA HIS A 237 4.97 12.36 -23.11
C HIS A 237 5.85 12.65 -21.90
N THR A 238 6.67 11.65 -21.51
CA THR A 238 7.78 11.89 -20.58
C THR A 238 8.69 13.00 -21.10
N ASP A 239 9.02 13.98 -20.26
CA ASP A 239 9.82 15.14 -20.65
C ASP A 239 11.31 14.80 -20.76
N PHE A 240 11.68 14.15 -21.87
CA PHE A 240 13.09 13.84 -22.18
C PHE A 240 13.95 15.10 -22.30
N GLY A 241 13.37 16.25 -22.68
CA GLY A 241 14.08 17.53 -22.73
C GLY A 241 14.50 18.01 -21.34
N ALA A 242 13.62 17.86 -20.35
CA ALA A 242 13.96 18.16 -18.96
C ALA A 242 15.04 17.20 -18.44
N LEU A 243 14.89 15.89 -18.69
CA LEU A 243 15.88 14.89 -18.27
C LEU A 243 17.28 15.18 -18.85
N ALA A 244 17.37 15.53 -20.13
CA ALA A 244 18.64 15.90 -20.76
C ALA A 244 19.26 17.16 -20.11
N ARG A 245 18.45 18.18 -19.81
CA ARG A 245 18.94 19.38 -19.09
C ARG A 245 19.44 19.03 -17.69
N PHE A 246 18.76 18.13 -16.97
CA PHE A 246 19.19 17.71 -15.64
C PHE A 246 20.49 16.90 -15.70
N ALA A 247 20.65 16.07 -16.72
CA ALA A 247 21.90 15.36 -16.99
C ALA A 247 23.07 16.33 -17.24
N GLU A 248 22.87 17.39 -18.06
CA GLU A 248 23.86 18.44 -18.31
C GLU A 248 24.18 19.23 -17.04
N GLU A 249 23.20 19.52 -16.17
CA GLU A 249 23.39 20.18 -14.87
C GLU A 249 24.13 19.25 -13.90
N GLY A 250 24.02 17.96 -14.06
CA GLY A 250 24.62 16.90 -13.27
C GLY A 250 23.69 16.35 -12.19
N VAL A 251 23.40 15.05 -12.28
CA VAL A 251 22.63 14.28 -11.31
C VAL A 251 23.59 13.56 -10.38
N ASP A 252 23.65 13.97 -9.13
CA ASP A 252 24.57 13.37 -8.14
C ASP A 252 24.00 12.05 -7.59
N LEU A 253 22.66 11.94 -7.43
CA LEU A 253 21.94 10.71 -7.08
C LEU A 253 20.64 10.64 -7.90
N MET A 254 20.34 9.47 -8.45
CA MET A 254 19.05 9.16 -9.04
C MET A 254 18.34 8.12 -8.19
N MET A 255 17.09 8.42 -7.83
CA MET A 255 16.14 7.49 -7.21
C MET A 255 15.09 7.12 -8.27
N SER A 256 14.83 5.84 -8.48
CA SER A 256 13.96 5.41 -9.57
C SER A 256 13.10 4.22 -9.22
N ASP A 257 11.83 4.28 -9.69
CA ASP A 257 10.83 3.21 -9.62
C ASP A 257 11.39 1.88 -10.15
N SER A 258 11.21 0.82 -9.35
CA SER A 258 11.75 -0.51 -9.65
C SER A 258 10.69 -1.58 -9.84
N THR A 259 9.40 -1.23 -9.77
CA THR A 259 8.26 -2.17 -9.70
C THR A 259 8.30 -3.24 -10.78
N ASN A 260 8.72 -2.89 -12.00
CA ASN A 260 8.81 -3.82 -13.12
C ASN A 260 10.26 -4.16 -13.55
N ALA A 261 11.25 -3.91 -12.73
CA ALA A 261 12.66 -4.12 -13.09
C ALA A 261 13.00 -5.58 -13.47
N THR A 262 12.21 -6.53 -13.01
CA THR A 262 12.35 -7.96 -13.35
C THR A 262 11.73 -8.34 -14.69
N ASN A 263 10.89 -7.48 -15.27
CA ASN A 263 10.26 -7.75 -16.56
C ASN A 263 11.20 -7.35 -17.69
N PRO A 264 11.56 -8.27 -18.60
CA PRO A 264 12.36 -7.93 -19.77
C PRO A 264 11.53 -7.09 -20.75
N ASN A 265 12.23 -6.49 -21.74
CA ASN A 265 11.64 -5.71 -22.82
C ASN A 265 11.04 -4.36 -22.38
N PHE A 266 9.98 -3.93 -23.05
CA PHE A 266 9.27 -2.68 -22.83
C PHE A 266 7.87 -2.94 -22.31
N THR A 267 7.37 -2.04 -21.48
CA THR A 267 5.96 -2.02 -21.10
C THR A 267 5.12 -1.55 -22.29
N PRO A 268 4.09 -2.31 -22.70
CA PRO A 268 3.24 -1.89 -23.82
C PRO A 268 2.50 -0.58 -23.55
N SER A 269 2.14 0.12 -24.65
CA SER A 269 1.34 1.34 -24.53
C SER A 269 -0.06 1.07 -24.01
N GLU A 270 -0.57 2.00 -23.21
CA GLU A 270 -1.97 2.00 -22.75
C GLU A 270 -2.97 2.05 -23.92
N ALA A 271 -2.60 2.67 -25.05
CA ALA A 271 -3.41 2.73 -26.26
C ALA A 271 -3.77 1.34 -26.84
N GLU A 272 -2.94 0.32 -26.61
CA GLU A 272 -3.24 -1.04 -27.05
C GLU A 272 -4.42 -1.66 -26.31
N VAL A 273 -4.57 -1.32 -25.03
CA VAL A 273 -5.69 -1.79 -24.21
C VAL A 273 -7.01 -1.17 -24.71
N GLY A 274 -7.00 0.11 -25.07
CA GLY A 274 -8.19 0.77 -25.64
C GLY A 274 -8.70 0.08 -26.90
N LYS A 275 -7.81 -0.33 -27.80
CA LYS A 275 -8.16 -1.09 -29.01
C LYS A 275 -8.81 -2.43 -28.68
N GLU A 276 -8.25 -3.13 -27.67
CA GLU A 276 -8.77 -4.43 -27.25
C GLU A 276 -10.12 -4.31 -26.54
N LEU A 277 -10.29 -3.30 -25.66
CA LEU A 277 -11.60 -2.98 -25.05
C LEU A 277 -12.66 -2.68 -26.11
N GLN A 278 -12.32 -1.85 -27.11
CA GLN A 278 -13.21 -1.54 -28.24
C GLN A 278 -13.65 -2.83 -28.96
N ARG A 279 -12.71 -3.74 -29.23
CA ARG A 279 -12.99 -5.02 -29.90
C ARG A 279 -13.93 -5.90 -29.09
N ILE A 280 -13.66 -6.06 -27.79
CA ILE A 280 -14.46 -6.92 -26.90
C ILE A 280 -15.87 -6.34 -26.74
N ILE A 281 -15.99 -5.02 -26.48
CA ILE A 281 -17.27 -4.33 -26.30
C ILE A 281 -18.12 -4.43 -27.56
N ALA A 282 -17.51 -4.29 -28.75
CA ALA A 282 -18.21 -4.41 -30.03
C ALA A 282 -18.75 -5.82 -30.29
N GLN A 283 -18.07 -6.86 -29.81
CA GLN A 283 -18.45 -8.28 -30.00
C GLN A 283 -19.45 -8.79 -28.94
N ALA A 284 -19.55 -8.10 -27.80
CA ALA A 284 -20.40 -8.52 -26.70
C ALA A 284 -21.88 -8.41 -27.06
N LYS A 285 -22.62 -9.51 -26.89
CA LYS A 285 -24.07 -9.61 -27.18
C LYS A 285 -24.96 -9.13 -26.03
N GLY A 286 -24.47 -9.21 -24.80
CA GLY A 286 -25.14 -8.77 -23.59
C GLY A 286 -24.48 -7.53 -22.98
N ARG A 287 -24.68 -7.35 -21.67
CA ARG A 287 -24.00 -6.32 -20.89
C ARG A 287 -22.50 -6.56 -20.83
N VAL A 288 -21.76 -5.49 -20.72
CA VAL A 288 -20.31 -5.56 -20.47
C VAL A 288 -20.02 -4.97 -19.09
N ILE A 289 -19.38 -5.74 -18.23
CA ILE A 289 -18.99 -5.32 -16.88
C ILE A 289 -17.46 -5.28 -16.81
N ILE A 290 -16.91 -4.12 -16.50
CA ILE A 290 -15.45 -3.88 -16.52
C ILE A 290 -14.97 -3.48 -15.14
N ALA A 291 -14.21 -4.37 -14.51
CA ALA A 291 -13.53 -4.05 -13.25
C ALA A 291 -12.14 -3.49 -13.53
N SER A 292 -11.85 -2.33 -12.95
CA SER A 292 -10.56 -1.64 -13.08
C SER A 292 -10.20 -0.94 -11.77
N PHE A 293 -8.95 -0.48 -11.66
CA PHE A 293 -8.57 0.45 -10.60
C PHE A 293 -9.30 1.78 -10.79
N ALA A 294 -9.91 2.27 -9.71
CA ALA A 294 -10.66 3.52 -9.73
C ALA A 294 -9.77 4.76 -10.00
N SER A 295 -8.48 4.67 -9.72
CA SER A 295 -7.49 5.72 -9.97
C SER A 295 -6.93 5.71 -11.39
N HIS A 296 -7.17 4.65 -12.17
CA HIS A 296 -6.65 4.53 -13.54
C HIS A 296 -7.48 5.32 -14.54
N ILE A 297 -7.44 6.65 -14.44
CA ILE A 297 -8.34 7.56 -15.20
C ILE A 297 -8.20 7.40 -16.72
N HIS A 298 -7.01 7.13 -17.23
CA HIS A 298 -6.81 6.85 -18.66
C HIS A 298 -7.61 5.63 -19.12
N ARG A 299 -7.66 4.56 -18.31
CA ARG A 299 -8.45 3.37 -18.59
C ARG A 299 -9.95 3.67 -18.55
N LEU A 300 -10.41 4.47 -17.58
CA LEU A 300 -11.80 4.88 -17.49
C LEU A 300 -12.23 5.68 -18.72
N GLN A 301 -11.35 6.56 -19.25
CA GLN A 301 -11.61 7.26 -20.50
C GLN A 301 -11.75 6.29 -21.68
N GLN A 302 -10.85 5.33 -21.82
CA GLN A 302 -10.90 4.33 -22.89
C GLN A 302 -12.17 3.47 -22.82
N ILE A 303 -12.62 3.12 -21.60
CA ILE A 303 -13.88 2.39 -21.41
C ILE A 303 -15.07 3.25 -21.87
N CYS A 304 -15.10 4.52 -21.46
CA CYS A 304 -16.16 5.46 -21.88
C CYS A 304 -16.18 5.63 -23.40
N ASP A 305 -15.03 5.86 -24.01
CA ASP A 305 -14.89 6.04 -25.46
C ASP A 305 -15.36 4.80 -26.23
N ALA A 306 -14.96 3.62 -25.77
CA ALA A 306 -15.35 2.36 -26.37
C ALA A 306 -16.86 2.07 -26.20
N ALA A 307 -17.44 2.40 -25.05
CA ALA A 307 -18.87 2.25 -24.80
C ALA A 307 -19.69 3.16 -25.73
N VAL A 308 -19.36 4.45 -25.77
CA VAL A 308 -20.08 5.45 -26.60
C VAL A 308 -19.95 5.13 -28.10
N ALA A 309 -18.75 4.73 -28.55
CA ALA A 309 -18.54 4.34 -29.95
C ALA A 309 -19.36 3.11 -30.38
N ASN A 310 -19.80 2.29 -29.43
CA ASN A 310 -20.67 1.14 -29.67
C ASN A 310 -22.16 1.39 -29.28
N GLY A 311 -22.55 2.66 -29.09
CA GLY A 311 -23.91 3.04 -28.74
C GLY A 311 -24.37 2.57 -27.35
N ARG A 312 -23.45 2.31 -26.45
CA ARG A 312 -23.74 1.83 -25.11
C ARG A 312 -23.67 2.96 -24.08
N LYS A 313 -24.54 2.92 -23.09
CA LYS A 313 -24.53 3.79 -21.91
C LYS A 313 -23.57 3.26 -20.87
N VAL A 314 -22.96 4.16 -20.12
CA VAL A 314 -21.99 3.82 -19.07
C VAL A 314 -22.64 3.95 -17.69
N VAL A 315 -22.52 2.92 -16.88
CA VAL A 315 -22.90 2.91 -15.46
C VAL A 315 -21.64 2.83 -14.63
N VAL A 316 -21.56 3.61 -13.55
CA VAL A 316 -20.43 3.61 -12.63
C VAL A 316 -20.89 3.09 -11.27
N THR A 317 -20.21 2.07 -10.73
CA THR A 317 -20.54 1.51 -9.43
C THR A 317 -19.28 1.17 -8.61
N GLY A 318 -19.42 1.20 -7.28
CA GLY A 318 -18.32 1.15 -6.33
C GLY A 318 -17.91 2.52 -5.85
N ARG A 319 -17.76 2.69 -4.52
CA ARG A 319 -17.57 4.00 -3.88
C ARG A 319 -16.42 4.81 -4.50
N SER A 320 -15.22 4.25 -4.53
CA SER A 320 -14.04 4.93 -5.08
C SER A 320 -14.15 5.15 -6.60
N MET A 321 -14.78 4.23 -7.34
CA MET A 321 -15.00 4.39 -8.78
C MET A 321 -15.89 5.59 -9.08
N VAL A 322 -17.02 5.74 -8.38
CA VAL A 322 -17.93 6.89 -8.52
C VAL A 322 -17.21 8.19 -8.15
N GLN A 323 -16.54 8.21 -6.99
CA GLN A 323 -15.86 9.42 -6.50
C GLN A 323 -14.76 9.89 -7.45
N ASN A 324 -13.87 8.97 -7.89
CA ASN A 324 -12.76 9.33 -8.77
C ASN A 324 -13.24 9.72 -10.17
N THR A 325 -14.29 9.06 -10.68
CA THR A 325 -14.95 9.44 -11.93
C THR A 325 -15.52 10.86 -11.84
N ASP A 326 -16.21 11.20 -10.76
CA ASP A 326 -16.75 12.55 -10.54
C ASP A 326 -15.65 13.61 -10.44
N ILE A 327 -14.57 13.32 -9.71
CA ILE A 327 -13.42 14.23 -9.60
C ILE A 327 -12.79 14.42 -10.98
N ALA A 328 -12.51 13.34 -11.70
CA ALA A 328 -11.88 13.41 -13.01
C ALA A 328 -12.74 14.16 -14.05
N ARG A 329 -14.06 13.98 -14.03
CA ARG A 329 -15.02 14.73 -14.87
C ARG A 329 -15.00 16.22 -14.53
N LYS A 330 -15.11 16.58 -13.25
CA LYS A 330 -15.10 17.99 -12.79
C LYS A 330 -13.79 18.70 -13.16
N LEU A 331 -12.67 18.00 -13.11
CA LEU A 331 -11.36 18.55 -13.47
C LEU A 331 -11.07 18.52 -14.98
N GLY A 332 -11.91 17.84 -15.80
CA GLY A 332 -11.79 17.75 -17.24
C GLY A 332 -10.84 16.68 -17.76
N TYR A 333 -10.41 15.75 -16.88
CA TYR A 333 -9.58 14.60 -17.25
C TYR A 333 -10.38 13.42 -17.79
N LEU A 334 -11.64 13.26 -17.38
CA LEU A 334 -12.58 12.28 -17.94
C LEU A 334 -13.68 13.01 -18.70
N LYS A 335 -13.79 12.69 -19.99
CA LYS A 335 -14.76 13.32 -20.91
C LYS A 335 -15.80 12.30 -21.30
N ILE A 336 -17.02 12.48 -20.82
CA ILE A 336 -18.21 11.72 -21.22
C ILE A 336 -19.42 12.63 -21.08
N SER A 337 -20.34 12.55 -22.03
CA SER A 337 -21.60 13.32 -22.00
C SER A 337 -22.51 12.84 -20.87
N ASP A 338 -23.24 13.77 -20.23
CA ASP A 338 -24.23 13.41 -19.21
C ASP A 338 -25.34 12.50 -19.76
N GLN A 339 -25.56 12.53 -21.09
CA GLN A 339 -26.50 11.64 -21.75
C GLN A 339 -26.00 10.19 -21.87
N ASP A 340 -24.70 9.97 -21.81
CA ASP A 340 -24.07 8.67 -21.99
C ASP A 340 -23.68 7.98 -20.68
N ILE A 341 -23.80 8.69 -19.55
CA ILE A 341 -23.62 8.15 -18.21
C ILE A 341 -24.96 8.11 -17.49
N ILE A 342 -25.28 6.97 -16.90
CA ILE A 342 -26.57 6.75 -16.22
C ILE A 342 -26.35 6.20 -14.82
N ASP A 343 -27.32 6.42 -13.94
CA ASP A 343 -27.29 5.83 -12.59
C ASP A 343 -27.61 4.33 -12.64
N ALA A 344 -27.04 3.56 -11.72
CA ALA A 344 -27.30 2.12 -11.61
C ALA A 344 -28.79 1.80 -11.30
N TYR A 345 -29.52 2.73 -10.72
CA TYR A 345 -30.97 2.60 -10.50
C TYR A 345 -31.81 2.75 -11.77
N ASP A 346 -31.27 3.40 -12.80
CA ASP A 346 -31.93 3.65 -14.07
C ASP A 346 -31.71 2.53 -15.11
N LEU A 347 -31.04 1.46 -14.74
CA LEU A 347 -30.76 0.30 -15.61
C LEU A 347 -32.02 -0.43 -16.07
N LYS A 348 -33.13 -0.33 -15.29
CA LYS A 348 -34.38 -1.00 -15.61
C LYS A 348 -34.97 -0.43 -16.90
N GLY A 349 -35.12 -1.28 -17.93
CA GLY A 349 -35.69 -0.91 -19.21
C GLY A 349 -34.68 -0.57 -20.30
N ILE A 350 -33.39 -0.58 -20.00
CA ILE A 350 -32.32 -0.45 -21.01
C ILE A 350 -31.92 -1.84 -21.49
N PRO A 351 -31.91 -2.10 -22.82
CA PRO A 351 -31.46 -3.38 -23.35
C PRO A 351 -30.04 -3.72 -22.90
N PRO A 352 -29.76 -4.98 -22.47
CA PRO A 352 -28.44 -5.39 -21.99
C PRO A 352 -27.29 -5.03 -22.93
N GLU A 353 -27.50 -5.17 -24.24
CA GLU A 353 -26.52 -4.84 -25.27
C GLU A 353 -26.20 -3.36 -25.39
N GLN A 354 -26.94 -2.49 -24.70
CA GLN A 354 -26.69 -1.04 -24.66
C GLN A 354 -26.02 -0.59 -23.35
N VAL A 355 -25.52 -1.52 -22.53
CA VAL A 355 -24.97 -1.19 -21.22
C VAL A 355 -23.52 -1.61 -21.10
N VAL A 356 -22.68 -0.70 -20.56
CA VAL A 356 -21.35 -0.96 -20.02
C VAL A 356 -21.31 -0.52 -18.57
N ILE A 357 -20.89 -1.39 -17.68
CA ILE A 357 -20.78 -1.12 -16.25
C ILE A 357 -19.32 -1.04 -15.86
N MET A 358 -18.86 0.11 -15.39
CA MET A 358 -17.53 0.28 -14.78
C MET A 358 -17.63 0.05 -13.27
N CYS A 359 -16.80 -0.80 -12.71
CA CYS A 359 -16.88 -1.14 -11.30
C CYS A 359 -15.52 -1.33 -10.64
N THR A 360 -15.51 -1.29 -9.30
CA THR A 360 -14.38 -1.74 -8.47
C THR A 360 -14.36 -3.26 -8.33
N GLY A 361 -13.25 -3.82 -7.82
CA GLY A 361 -13.14 -5.25 -7.53
C GLY A 361 -12.19 -6.00 -8.45
N SER A 362 -11.32 -5.29 -9.15
CA SER A 362 -10.31 -5.89 -10.02
C SER A 362 -9.25 -6.70 -9.26
N GLN A 363 -9.17 -6.53 -7.93
CA GLN A 363 -8.26 -7.26 -7.04
C GLN A 363 -8.96 -8.36 -6.22
N GLY A 364 -10.24 -8.60 -6.48
CA GLY A 364 -11.01 -9.65 -5.79
C GLY A 364 -11.41 -9.30 -4.35
N GLU A 365 -11.37 -8.02 -3.98
CA GLU A 365 -11.72 -7.54 -2.64
C GLU A 365 -13.18 -7.96 -2.29
N PRO A 366 -13.42 -8.60 -1.14
CA PRO A 366 -14.72 -9.23 -0.83
C PRO A 366 -15.91 -8.29 -0.84
N LEU A 367 -15.71 -7.02 -0.49
CA LEU A 367 -16.77 -6.01 -0.43
C LEU A 367 -16.84 -5.11 -1.68
N SER A 368 -16.04 -5.40 -2.69
CA SER A 368 -16.03 -4.65 -3.94
C SER A 368 -17.32 -4.85 -4.75
N ALA A 369 -17.57 -3.95 -5.70
CA ALA A 369 -18.75 -4.05 -6.54
C ALA A 369 -18.77 -5.35 -7.37
N LEU A 370 -17.65 -5.72 -8.02
CA LEU A 370 -17.58 -6.97 -8.80
C LEU A 370 -17.79 -8.21 -7.95
N ALA A 371 -17.15 -8.31 -6.77
CA ALA A 371 -17.31 -9.46 -5.89
C ALA A 371 -18.76 -9.63 -5.44
N ARG A 372 -19.44 -8.53 -5.11
CA ARG A 372 -20.86 -8.53 -4.74
C ARG A 372 -21.78 -8.88 -5.91
N ILE A 373 -21.49 -8.38 -7.12
CA ILE A 373 -22.22 -8.78 -8.35
C ILE A 373 -22.07 -10.28 -8.58
N ALA A 374 -20.84 -10.81 -8.48
CA ALA A 374 -20.55 -12.22 -8.64
C ALA A 374 -21.19 -13.13 -7.58
N ALA A 375 -21.47 -12.58 -6.39
CA ALA A 375 -22.16 -13.29 -5.29
C ALA A 375 -23.70 -13.15 -5.34
N GLY A 376 -24.26 -12.32 -6.24
CA GLY A 376 -25.70 -11.98 -6.25
C GLY A 376 -26.12 -11.07 -5.08
N GLU A 377 -25.18 -10.33 -4.50
CA GLU A 377 -25.39 -9.47 -3.32
C GLU A 377 -25.39 -7.97 -3.66
N HIS A 378 -25.25 -7.61 -4.94
CA HIS A 378 -25.27 -6.22 -5.35
C HIS A 378 -26.71 -5.69 -5.41
N LYS A 379 -26.93 -4.48 -4.91
CA LYS A 379 -28.30 -3.93 -4.70
C LYS A 379 -29.11 -3.70 -5.99
N THR A 380 -28.43 -3.43 -7.10
CA THR A 380 -29.05 -2.95 -8.34
C THR A 380 -28.62 -3.71 -9.59
N ILE A 381 -27.56 -4.50 -9.51
CA ILE A 381 -26.97 -5.19 -10.65
C ILE A 381 -26.93 -6.68 -10.34
N ASP A 382 -27.69 -7.45 -11.08
CA ASP A 382 -27.67 -8.90 -11.07
C ASP A 382 -26.90 -9.41 -12.28
N MET A 383 -26.05 -10.42 -12.11
CA MET A 383 -25.30 -11.06 -13.18
C MET A 383 -26.23 -12.02 -13.96
N GLU A 384 -26.12 -11.99 -15.28
CA GLU A 384 -26.87 -12.89 -16.15
C GLU A 384 -25.93 -13.73 -17.02
N ALA A 385 -26.40 -14.92 -17.41
CA ALA A 385 -25.68 -15.77 -18.36
C ALA A 385 -25.55 -15.05 -19.70
N GLY A 386 -24.33 -15.01 -20.25
CA GLY A 386 -24.03 -14.29 -21.49
C GLY A 386 -23.56 -12.86 -21.29
N ASP A 387 -23.53 -12.35 -20.05
CA ASP A 387 -22.82 -11.10 -19.75
C ASP A 387 -21.32 -11.25 -20.03
N THR A 388 -20.68 -10.20 -20.53
CA THR A 388 -19.23 -10.16 -20.73
C THR A 388 -18.58 -9.44 -19.56
N VAL A 389 -17.62 -10.07 -18.89
CA VAL A 389 -16.87 -9.46 -17.80
C VAL A 389 -15.42 -9.26 -18.19
N ILE A 390 -14.89 -8.06 -17.98
CA ILE A 390 -13.49 -7.73 -18.25
C ILE A 390 -12.81 -7.36 -16.92
N ILE A 391 -11.79 -8.14 -16.53
CA ILE A 391 -10.93 -7.80 -15.39
C ILE A 391 -9.72 -7.06 -15.92
N SER A 392 -9.83 -5.73 -15.94
CA SER A 392 -8.88 -4.82 -16.53
C SER A 392 -7.78 -4.40 -15.53
N ALA A 393 -7.17 -5.41 -14.91
CA ALA A 393 -6.08 -5.27 -13.95
C ALA A 393 -5.19 -6.51 -13.94
N THR A 394 -3.98 -6.36 -13.40
CA THR A 394 -3.16 -7.49 -12.95
C THR A 394 -3.34 -7.62 -11.43
N PRO A 395 -3.55 -8.83 -10.89
CA PRO A 395 -3.54 -9.02 -9.44
C PRO A 395 -2.24 -8.50 -8.83
N VAL A 396 -2.37 -7.72 -7.77
CA VAL A 396 -1.23 -7.38 -6.91
C VAL A 396 -0.78 -8.67 -6.22
N PRO A 397 0.53 -8.89 -6.00
CA PRO A 397 1.02 -10.07 -5.29
C PRO A 397 0.24 -10.33 -4.00
N GLY A 398 -0.25 -11.58 -3.83
CA GLY A 398 -1.12 -11.99 -2.73
C GLY A 398 -2.61 -12.02 -3.06
N ASN A 399 -3.09 -11.30 -4.07
CA ASN A 399 -4.51 -11.24 -4.44
C ASN A 399 -4.94 -12.28 -5.49
N GLU A 400 -4.04 -13.12 -6.00
CA GLU A 400 -4.30 -14.06 -7.09
C GLU A 400 -5.43 -15.04 -6.75
N LYS A 401 -5.46 -15.54 -5.51
CA LYS A 401 -6.51 -16.45 -5.03
C LYS A 401 -7.88 -15.79 -4.98
N ALA A 402 -7.93 -14.54 -4.49
CA ALA A 402 -9.17 -13.77 -4.39
C ALA A 402 -9.74 -13.46 -5.78
N VAL A 403 -8.90 -12.99 -6.72
CA VAL A 403 -9.29 -12.76 -8.11
C VAL A 403 -9.78 -14.05 -8.77
N THR A 404 -9.04 -15.16 -8.61
CA THR A 404 -9.43 -16.47 -9.17
C THR A 404 -10.79 -16.93 -8.63
N LYS A 405 -11.07 -16.71 -7.35
CA LYS A 405 -12.38 -17.03 -6.75
C LYS A 405 -13.51 -16.25 -7.41
N VAL A 406 -13.33 -14.95 -7.64
CA VAL A 406 -14.31 -14.10 -8.33
C VAL A 406 -14.53 -14.59 -9.77
N VAL A 407 -13.43 -14.82 -10.53
CA VAL A 407 -13.49 -15.34 -11.90
C VAL A 407 -14.29 -16.64 -11.97
N ASN A 408 -14.02 -17.59 -11.07
CA ASN A 408 -14.74 -18.85 -11.01
C ASN A 408 -16.24 -18.67 -10.67
N SER A 409 -16.58 -17.72 -9.81
CA SER A 409 -17.98 -17.42 -9.49
C SER A 409 -18.71 -16.85 -10.70
N LEU A 410 -18.10 -15.94 -11.44
CA LEU A 410 -18.63 -15.36 -12.69
C LEU A 410 -18.82 -16.44 -13.77
N ALA A 411 -17.83 -17.31 -13.96
CA ALA A 411 -17.90 -18.41 -14.93
C ALA A 411 -19.03 -19.42 -14.59
N LYS A 412 -19.30 -19.69 -13.31
CA LYS A 412 -20.41 -20.56 -12.87
C LYS A 412 -21.77 -19.99 -13.22
N ILE A 413 -21.92 -18.67 -13.27
CA ILE A 413 -23.18 -17.99 -13.68
C ILE A 413 -23.35 -18.06 -15.21
N GLY A 414 -22.27 -18.32 -15.96
CA GLY A 414 -22.25 -18.37 -17.42
C GLY A 414 -21.82 -17.05 -18.06
N ALA A 415 -21.07 -16.23 -17.34
CA ALA A 415 -20.45 -15.02 -17.88
C ALA A 415 -19.23 -15.35 -18.75
N ASP A 416 -19.01 -14.57 -19.81
CA ASP A 416 -17.81 -14.63 -20.66
C ASP A 416 -16.73 -13.73 -20.11
N VAL A 417 -15.73 -14.30 -19.39
CA VAL A 417 -14.72 -13.54 -18.64
C VAL A 417 -13.45 -13.35 -19.46
N TYR A 418 -13.00 -12.10 -19.57
CA TYR A 418 -11.72 -11.67 -20.15
C TYR A 418 -10.81 -11.13 -19.04
N ASP A 419 -9.62 -11.69 -18.93
CA ASP A 419 -8.54 -11.23 -18.09
C ASP A 419 -7.25 -11.11 -18.91
N LYS A 420 -6.11 -10.78 -18.26
CA LYS A 420 -4.80 -10.65 -18.92
C LYS A 420 -4.31 -11.93 -19.61
N SER A 421 -4.84 -13.10 -19.24
CA SER A 421 -4.44 -14.37 -19.85
C SER A 421 -5.13 -14.61 -21.19
N ARG A 422 -6.32 -14.04 -21.37
CA ARG A 422 -7.16 -14.22 -22.56
C ARG A 422 -7.04 -13.07 -23.56
N ALA A 423 -6.82 -11.84 -23.07
CA ALA A 423 -6.76 -10.65 -23.90
C ALA A 423 -5.90 -9.55 -23.25
N ARG A 424 -5.34 -8.65 -24.05
CA ARG A 424 -4.56 -7.51 -23.53
C ARG A 424 -5.47 -6.42 -22.95
N VAL A 425 -6.18 -6.77 -21.88
CA VAL A 425 -7.10 -5.85 -21.18
C VAL A 425 -6.42 -5.02 -20.10
N HIS A 426 -5.13 -5.23 -19.87
CA HIS A 426 -4.32 -4.47 -18.92
C HIS A 426 -2.86 -4.40 -19.35
N VAL A 427 -2.21 -3.27 -19.08
CA VAL A 427 -0.77 -3.06 -19.13
C VAL A 427 -0.33 -2.33 -17.88
N SER A 428 0.93 -2.52 -17.46
CA SER A 428 1.48 -1.85 -16.29
C SER A 428 1.63 -0.34 -16.49
N GLY A 429 1.59 0.41 -15.42
CA GLY A 429 1.98 1.82 -15.37
C GLY A 429 3.48 2.05 -15.16
N HIS A 430 4.26 0.97 -14.90
CA HIS A 430 5.66 1.03 -14.53
C HIS A 430 6.57 0.56 -15.66
N ALA A 431 7.77 1.15 -15.72
CA ALA A 431 8.81 0.88 -16.69
C ALA A 431 9.40 -0.53 -16.52
N SER A 432 9.53 -1.27 -17.60
CA SER A 432 10.25 -2.53 -17.68
C SER A 432 11.75 -2.32 -17.90
N ALA A 433 12.54 -3.39 -17.86
CA ALA A 433 14.02 -3.34 -17.85
C ALA A 433 14.65 -2.43 -18.93
N GLU A 434 14.14 -2.47 -20.17
CA GLU A 434 14.71 -1.66 -21.26
C GLU A 434 14.40 -0.17 -21.09
N GLU A 435 13.21 0.18 -20.56
CA GLU A 435 12.83 1.55 -20.26
C GLU A 435 13.66 2.12 -19.10
N LEU A 436 13.92 1.30 -18.06
CA LEU A 436 14.78 1.65 -16.93
C LEU A 436 16.22 1.93 -17.39
N LYS A 437 16.77 1.12 -18.32
CA LYS A 437 18.08 1.36 -18.92
C LYS A 437 18.12 2.64 -19.75
N ILE A 438 17.05 2.95 -20.49
CA ILE A 438 16.94 4.22 -21.24
C ILE A 438 16.95 5.40 -20.28
N MET A 439 16.18 5.35 -19.20
CA MET A 439 16.14 6.42 -18.20
C MET A 439 17.52 6.65 -17.58
N LEU A 440 18.20 5.60 -17.14
CA LEU A 440 19.57 5.66 -16.61
C LEU A 440 20.58 6.22 -17.63
N THR A 441 20.45 5.81 -18.90
CA THR A 441 21.36 6.27 -19.98
C THR A 441 21.18 7.74 -20.31
N ILE A 442 19.93 8.26 -20.26
CA ILE A 442 19.65 9.69 -20.48
C ILE A 442 20.15 10.53 -19.31
N VAL A 443 19.86 10.10 -18.08
CA VAL A 443 20.16 10.85 -16.86
C VAL A 443 21.64 10.79 -16.48
N GLN A 444 22.32 9.69 -16.74
CA GLN A 444 23.73 9.46 -16.42
C GLN A 444 24.09 9.84 -14.97
N PRO A 445 23.41 9.27 -13.98
CA PRO A 445 23.62 9.66 -12.57
C PRO A 445 24.98 9.21 -12.07
N LYS A 446 25.60 9.97 -11.16
CA LYS A 446 26.86 9.58 -10.49
C LYS A 446 26.67 8.46 -9.48
N ALA A 447 25.48 8.42 -8.85
CA ALA A 447 25.06 7.38 -7.92
C ALA A 447 23.58 7.04 -8.18
N PHE A 448 23.21 5.81 -7.84
CA PHE A 448 21.87 5.28 -8.08
C PHE A 448 21.31 4.58 -6.85
N MET A 449 20.04 4.83 -6.57
CA MET A 449 19.26 4.17 -5.53
C MET A 449 17.95 3.66 -6.15
N PRO A 450 17.76 2.35 -6.30
CA PRO A 450 16.47 1.79 -6.70
C PRO A 450 15.47 1.98 -5.56
N VAL A 451 14.25 2.45 -5.88
CA VAL A 451 13.15 2.64 -4.93
C VAL A 451 11.87 2.00 -5.47
N HIS A 452 10.82 1.97 -4.67
CA HIS A 452 9.49 1.46 -5.04
C HIS A 452 9.52 0.04 -5.60
N GLY A 453 9.76 -0.94 -4.74
CA GLY A 453 9.81 -2.35 -5.11
C GLY A 453 10.22 -3.26 -3.96
N GLU A 454 9.88 -4.54 -4.11
CA GLU A 454 10.39 -5.59 -3.23
C GLU A 454 11.90 -5.82 -3.47
N ALA A 455 12.58 -6.52 -2.55
CA ALA A 455 14.02 -6.82 -2.63
C ALA A 455 14.45 -7.37 -3.99
N THR A 456 13.62 -8.20 -4.62
CA THR A 456 13.88 -8.77 -5.95
C THR A 456 13.91 -7.71 -7.05
N HIS A 457 12.99 -6.74 -6.99
CA HIS A 457 12.88 -5.64 -7.94
C HIS A 457 14.04 -4.65 -7.77
N LEU A 458 14.35 -4.27 -6.51
CA LEU A 458 15.46 -3.36 -6.20
C LEU A 458 16.81 -3.94 -6.67
N ARG A 459 17.05 -5.22 -6.41
CA ARG A 459 18.27 -5.91 -6.87
C ARG A 459 18.34 -6.06 -8.39
N ALA A 460 17.20 -6.29 -9.05
CA ALA A 460 17.17 -6.34 -10.51
C ALA A 460 17.51 -4.98 -11.11
N HIS A 461 16.94 -3.89 -10.58
CA HIS A 461 17.21 -2.54 -11.07
C HIS A 461 18.67 -2.10 -10.80
N ALA A 462 19.23 -2.47 -9.65
CA ALA A 462 20.64 -2.25 -9.35
C ALA A 462 21.56 -2.87 -10.44
N ARG A 463 21.28 -4.12 -10.83
CA ARG A 463 22.03 -4.80 -11.91
C ARG A 463 21.87 -4.11 -13.28
N LEU A 464 20.67 -3.56 -13.55
CA LEU A 464 20.45 -2.79 -14.76
C LEU A 464 21.28 -1.50 -14.76
N ALA A 465 21.38 -0.81 -13.61
CA ALA A 465 22.21 0.38 -13.45
C ALA A 465 23.70 0.08 -13.67
N GLU A 466 24.21 -1.00 -13.08
CA GLU A 466 25.58 -1.47 -13.30
C GLU A 466 25.82 -1.82 -14.79
N ALA A 467 24.86 -2.49 -15.43
CA ALA A 467 24.95 -2.88 -16.83
C ALA A 467 25.03 -1.69 -17.80
N VAL A 468 24.47 -0.52 -17.43
CA VAL A 468 24.55 0.71 -18.25
C VAL A 468 25.68 1.64 -17.83
N GLY A 469 26.54 1.22 -16.88
CA GLY A 469 27.78 1.90 -16.55
C GLY A 469 27.81 2.68 -15.24
N VAL A 470 26.79 2.57 -14.37
CA VAL A 470 26.89 3.10 -13.01
C VAL A 470 27.86 2.21 -12.21
N PRO A 471 28.93 2.77 -11.60
CA PRO A 471 29.86 1.96 -10.82
C PRO A 471 29.16 1.24 -9.65
N ALA A 472 29.47 -0.02 -9.43
CA ALA A 472 28.81 -0.85 -8.40
C ALA A 472 28.91 -0.23 -7.00
N GLU A 473 30.03 0.43 -6.67
CA GLU A 473 30.23 1.16 -5.41
C GLU A 473 29.34 2.41 -5.26
N ASN A 474 28.71 2.86 -6.33
CA ASN A 474 27.77 3.99 -6.37
C ASN A 474 26.31 3.53 -6.51
N VAL A 475 26.03 2.24 -6.42
CA VAL A 475 24.66 1.69 -6.41
C VAL A 475 24.28 1.36 -4.98
N PHE A 476 23.27 2.02 -4.44
CA PHE A 476 22.85 1.95 -3.04
C PHE A 476 21.51 1.23 -2.93
N ILE A 477 21.50 -0.03 -2.53
CA ILE A 477 20.29 -0.77 -2.17
C ILE A 477 20.11 -0.59 -0.67
N CYS A 478 19.16 0.25 -0.28
CA CYS A 478 18.91 0.61 1.11
C CYS A 478 17.67 -0.10 1.67
N GLU A 479 17.57 -0.14 2.99
CA GLU A 479 16.35 -0.48 3.73
C GLU A 479 15.61 0.78 4.19
N ASN A 480 14.32 0.67 4.53
CA ASN A 480 13.59 1.79 5.13
C ASN A 480 14.28 2.22 6.44
N GLY A 481 14.53 3.51 6.58
CA GLY A 481 15.28 4.10 7.70
C GLY A 481 16.79 4.21 7.48
N GLU A 482 17.36 3.51 6.53
CA GLU A 482 18.77 3.65 6.18
C GLU A 482 18.97 4.92 5.35
N SER A 483 19.57 5.95 5.95
CA SER A 483 19.77 7.23 5.26
C SER A 483 20.97 7.20 4.33
N LEU A 484 20.90 8.01 3.26
CA LEU A 484 22.05 8.39 2.44
C LEU A 484 22.45 9.84 2.71
N GLU A 485 23.74 10.11 2.72
CA GLU A 485 24.32 11.44 2.83
C GLU A 485 25.00 11.83 1.51
N LEU A 486 24.37 12.78 0.80
CA LEU A 486 24.95 13.41 -0.38
C LEU A 486 25.74 14.65 0.00
N SER A 487 26.95 14.76 -0.49
CA SER A 487 27.82 15.93 -0.37
C SER A 487 28.60 16.17 -1.66
N THR A 488 29.42 17.21 -1.70
CA THR A 488 30.34 17.46 -2.84
C THR A 488 31.38 16.35 -3.02
N LYS A 489 31.50 15.41 -2.06
CA LYS A 489 32.41 14.25 -2.13
C LYS A 489 31.75 13.01 -2.72
N GLY A 490 30.46 13.06 -2.99
CA GLY A 490 29.63 11.94 -3.45
C GLY A 490 28.59 11.53 -2.41
N VAL A 491 28.01 10.34 -2.63
CA VAL A 491 26.99 9.70 -1.78
C VAL A 491 27.65 8.66 -0.88
N LYS A 492 27.17 8.53 0.33
CA LYS A 492 27.58 7.47 1.29
C LYS A 492 26.40 7.11 2.17
N HIS A 493 26.43 5.92 2.79
CA HIS A 493 25.51 5.55 3.84
C HIS A 493 25.64 6.49 5.05
N GLY A 494 24.51 6.91 5.60
CA GLY A 494 24.40 7.75 6.78
C GLY A 494 23.92 6.96 8.00
N GLU A 495 23.38 7.67 8.97
CA GLU A 495 22.82 7.06 10.19
C GLU A 495 21.46 6.40 9.87
N PHE A 496 21.15 5.33 10.61
CA PHE A 496 19.84 4.71 10.58
C PHE A 496 18.84 5.58 11.37
N VAL A 497 17.70 5.84 10.76
CA VAL A 497 16.59 6.60 11.34
C VAL A 497 15.47 5.62 11.68
N GLN A 498 14.77 5.84 12.78
CA GLN A 498 13.62 5.03 13.14
C GLN A 498 12.62 5.02 11.97
N SER A 499 12.27 3.82 11.55
CA SER A 499 11.30 3.54 10.49
C SER A 499 10.52 2.28 10.88
N GLY A 500 9.42 2.01 10.18
CA GLY A 500 8.60 0.84 10.44
C GLY A 500 7.23 0.97 9.80
N ILE A 501 6.27 0.29 10.41
CA ILE A 501 4.88 0.32 9.98
C ILE A 501 3.98 0.75 11.14
N VAL A 502 2.94 1.50 10.80
CA VAL A 502 1.85 1.88 11.71
C VAL A 502 0.57 1.26 11.16
N LEU A 503 -0.03 0.37 11.94
CA LEU A 503 -1.24 -0.35 11.53
C LEU A 503 -2.48 0.50 11.83
N VAL A 504 -3.41 0.54 10.88
CA VAL A 504 -4.73 1.15 11.04
C VAL A 504 -5.76 0.03 11.09
N ASP A 505 -6.56 0.02 12.15
CA ASP A 505 -7.58 -0.99 12.44
C ASP A 505 -8.85 -0.26 12.92
N GLY A 506 -9.79 -0.06 12.03
CA GLY A 506 -10.98 0.75 12.27
C GLY A 506 -10.62 2.20 12.62
N LEU A 507 -10.87 2.58 13.87
CA LEU A 507 -10.55 3.91 14.40
C LEU A 507 -9.19 3.98 15.10
N SER A 508 -8.55 2.84 15.31
CA SER A 508 -7.27 2.75 16.00
C SER A 508 -6.11 2.91 15.03
N VAL A 509 -5.15 3.75 15.38
CA VAL A 509 -3.93 4.01 14.59
C VAL A 509 -2.73 3.75 15.48
N GLY A 510 -1.94 2.72 15.15
CA GLY A 510 -0.71 2.37 15.87
C GLY A 510 -0.91 1.57 17.18
N ASP A 511 -2.15 1.28 17.59
CA ASP A 511 -2.43 0.53 18.82
C ASP A 511 -2.46 -1.00 18.63
N THR A 512 -2.48 -1.47 17.39
CA THR A 512 -2.51 -2.90 17.07
C THR A 512 -1.12 -3.50 17.24
N SER A 513 -0.94 -4.28 18.32
CA SER A 513 0.34 -4.94 18.63
C SER A 513 0.52 -6.24 17.85
N GLU A 514 1.77 -6.70 17.75
CA GLU A 514 2.11 -8.02 17.20
C GLU A 514 1.35 -9.15 17.91
N GLN A 515 1.17 -9.04 19.23
CA GLN A 515 0.38 -9.99 20.00
C GLN A 515 -1.08 -10.06 19.52
N VAL A 516 -1.69 -8.93 19.14
CA VAL A 516 -3.07 -8.91 18.61
C VAL A 516 -3.14 -9.62 17.27
N LEU A 517 -2.15 -9.44 16.40
CA LEU A 517 -2.07 -10.14 15.10
C LEU A 517 -1.85 -11.64 15.29
N GLU A 518 -0.96 -12.04 16.19
CA GLU A 518 -0.75 -13.44 16.55
C GLU A 518 -2.03 -14.09 17.09
N GLU A 519 -2.74 -13.39 17.98
CA GLU A 519 -4.02 -13.85 18.54
C GLU A 519 -5.09 -14.00 17.45
N ARG A 520 -5.23 -13.05 16.54
CA ARG A 520 -6.15 -13.12 15.39
C ARG A 520 -5.81 -14.28 14.46
N THR A 521 -4.54 -14.47 14.16
CA THR A 521 -4.05 -15.60 13.34
C THR A 521 -4.36 -16.93 14.03
N ALA A 522 -4.12 -17.04 15.33
CA ALA A 522 -4.42 -18.23 16.11
C ALA A 522 -5.92 -18.53 16.16
N LEU A 523 -6.76 -17.50 16.36
CA LEU A 523 -8.22 -17.60 16.32
C LEU A 523 -8.72 -18.13 14.97
N SER A 524 -8.19 -17.59 13.86
CA SER A 524 -8.56 -17.99 12.51
C SER A 524 -8.14 -19.44 12.19
N ALA A 525 -6.95 -19.85 12.63
CA ALA A 525 -6.38 -21.15 12.29
C ALA A 525 -6.81 -22.30 13.20
N GLN A 526 -7.04 -22.02 14.49
CA GLN A 526 -7.20 -23.05 15.53
C GLN A 526 -8.54 -22.98 16.26
N GLY A 527 -9.30 -21.91 16.08
CA GLY A 527 -10.54 -21.66 16.81
C GLY A 527 -10.32 -21.13 18.23
N PHE A 528 -11.40 -21.08 19.00
CA PHE A 528 -11.49 -20.48 20.33
C PHE A 528 -12.19 -21.44 21.30
N ALA A 529 -11.70 -21.49 22.55
CA ALA A 529 -12.34 -22.21 23.62
C ALA A 529 -12.43 -21.35 24.89
N ALA A 530 -13.58 -21.37 25.54
CA ALA A 530 -13.80 -20.69 26.83
C ALA A 530 -14.14 -21.72 27.93
N ILE A 531 -13.51 -21.57 29.06
CA ILE A 531 -13.81 -22.35 30.30
C ILE A 531 -14.38 -21.42 31.33
N ALA A 532 -15.56 -21.76 31.89
CA ALA A 532 -16.12 -21.09 33.02
C ALA A 532 -16.35 -22.09 34.18
N ALA A 533 -15.81 -21.80 35.35
CA ALA A 533 -15.96 -22.65 36.54
C ALA A 533 -15.98 -21.85 37.84
N ALA A 534 -16.79 -22.29 38.78
CA ALA A 534 -16.76 -21.80 40.17
C ALA A 534 -15.89 -22.74 41.03
N VAL A 535 -14.95 -22.16 41.78
CA VAL A 535 -14.03 -22.90 42.65
C VAL A 535 -14.09 -22.36 44.08
N SER A 536 -13.92 -23.22 45.07
CA SER A 536 -13.81 -22.80 46.46
C SER A 536 -12.45 -23.19 47.03
N GLY A 537 -11.61 -22.20 47.23
CA GLY A 537 -10.30 -22.39 47.86
C GLY A 537 -10.41 -22.95 49.29
N ARG A 538 -11.45 -22.57 50.05
CA ARG A 538 -11.72 -23.06 51.40
C ARG A 538 -12.11 -24.55 51.42
N LYS A 539 -13.00 -24.96 50.51
CA LYS A 539 -13.50 -26.35 50.41
C LYS A 539 -12.58 -27.23 49.54
N LYS A 540 -11.57 -26.66 48.94
CA LYS A 540 -10.67 -27.31 47.96
C LYS A 540 -11.43 -28.10 46.88
N ALA A 541 -12.52 -27.54 46.40
CA ALA A 541 -13.45 -28.20 45.47
C ALA A 541 -13.96 -27.28 44.38
N VAL A 542 -14.31 -27.88 43.25
CA VAL A 542 -15.05 -27.22 42.18
C VAL A 542 -16.53 -27.18 42.60
N ALA A 543 -17.15 -26.01 42.55
CA ALA A 543 -18.54 -25.82 42.87
C ALA A 543 -19.40 -25.79 41.59
N GLY A 544 -20.41 -26.66 41.56
CA GLY A 544 -21.30 -26.75 40.39
C GLY A 544 -20.71 -27.41 39.16
N ASN A 545 -21.29 -27.07 38.02
CA ASN A 545 -20.87 -27.58 36.72
C ASN A 545 -19.82 -26.64 36.07
N ILE A 546 -18.94 -27.22 35.31
CA ILE A 546 -18.03 -26.48 34.44
C ILE A 546 -18.73 -26.30 33.10
N GLN A 547 -18.56 -25.15 32.48
CA GLN A 547 -19.01 -24.89 31.13
C GLN A 547 -17.78 -24.73 30.23
N VAL A 548 -17.80 -25.41 29.09
CA VAL A 548 -16.82 -25.28 28.05
C VAL A 548 -17.56 -24.91 26.76
N GLU A 549 -17.23 -23.74 26.22
CA GLU A 549 -17.73 -23.31 24.91
C GLU A 549 -16.59 -23.34 23.90
N MET A 550 -16.90 -23.82 22.69
CA MET A 550 -15.91 -23.99 21.62
C MET A 550 -16.46 -23.42 20.30
N HIS A 551 -15.65 -22.64 19.60
CA HIS A 551 -16.00 -22.06 18.30
C HIS A 551 -14.86 -22.27 17.30
N GLY A 552 -15.20 -22.63 16.05
CA GLY A 552 -14.23 -22.86 14.99
C GLY A 552 -13.32 -24.08 15.19
N ILE A 553 -13.71 -25.03 16.05
CA ILE A 553 -12.99 -26.28 16.34
C ILE A 553 -13.77 -27.44 15.71
N THR A 554 -13.12 -28.28 14.95
CA THR A 554 -13.75 -29.47 14.36
C THR A 554 -14.30 -30.38 15.46
N GLY A 555 -15.61 -30.69 15.43
CA GLY A 555 -16.30 -31.43 16.47
C GLY A 555 -16.68 -30.58 17.70
N GLY A 556 -16.48 -29.24 17.67
CA GLY A 556 -16.84 -28.34 18.77
C GLY A 556 -18.34 -28.26 19.05
N ASP A 557 -19.17 -28.56 18.05
CA ASP A 557 -20.64 -28.67 18.19
C ASP A 557 -21.10 -30.06 18.64
N ASP A 558 -20.18 -31.04 18.76
CA ASP A 558 -20.49 -32.37 19.27
C ASP A 558 -20.60 -32.31 20.80
N GLY A 559 -21.80 -32.48 21.29
CA GLY A 559 -22.10 -32.50 22.72
C GLY A 559 -21.27 -33.52 23.50
N TYR A 560 -20.81 -34.61 22.86
CA TYR A 560 -19.94 -35.60 23.48
C TYR A 560 -18.54 -35.04 23.77
N LEU A 561 -17.92 -34.38 22.80
CA LEU A 561 -16.59 -33.76 22.97
C LEU A 561 -16.62 -32.64 24.04
N VAL A 562 -17.68 -31.82 24.04
CA VAL A 562 -17.88 -30.79 25.06
C VAL A 562 -17.92 -31.40 26.47
N GLN A 563 -18.73 -32.44 26.66
CA GLN A 563 -18.83 -33.14 27.95
C GLN A 563 -17.50 -33.80 28.37
N GLU A 564 -16.76 -34.37 27.44
CA GLU A 564 -15.43 -34.92 27.68
C GLU A 564 -14.44 -33.82 28.16
N CYS A 565 -14.48 -32.66 27.52
CA CYS A 565 -13.70 -31.46 27.90
C CYS A 565 -14.05 -30.96 29.30
N GLU A 566 -15.32 -30.82 29.59
CA GLU A 566 -15.82 -30.40 30.92
C GLU A 566 -15.35 -31.35 32.03
N LYS A 567 -15.47 -32.66 31.80
CA LYS A 567 -15.01 -33.71 32.73
C LYS A 567 -13.48 -33.66 32.92
N CYS A 568 -12.73 -33.48 31.83
CA CYS A 568 -11.26 -33.38 31.86
C CYS A 568 -10.81 -32.16 32.70
N VAL A 569 -11.40 -30.99 32.41
CA VAL A 569 -11.12 -29.74 33.14
C VAL A 569 -11.50 -29.86 34.62
N LYS A 570 -12.67 -30.46 34.93
CA LYS A 570 -13.12 -30.68 36.31
C LYS A 570 -12.11 -31.51 37.09
N ASN A 571 -11.62 -32.59 36.50
CA ASN A 571 -10.61 -33.45 37.11
C ASN A 571 -9.29 -32.72 37.35
N ALA A 572 -8.84 -31.92 36.38
CA ALA A 572 -7.62 -31.13 36.51
C ALA A 572 -7.72 -30.06 37.61
N LEU A 573 -8.81 -29.31 37.65
CA LEU A 573 -9.06 -28.31 38.70
C LEU A 573 -9.14 -28.97 40.07
N THR A 574 -9.85 -30.09 40.22
CA THR A 574 -9.97 -30.81 41.50
C THR A 574 -8.61 -31.27 42.00
N ARG A 575 -7.75 -31.82 41.13
CA ARG A 575 -6.39 -32.22 41.50
C ARG A 575 -5.53 -31.03 41.89
N ALA A 576 -5.65 -29.90 41.19
CA ALA A 576 -4.87 -28.71 41.48
C ALA A 576 -5.28 -28.08 42.82
N LEU A 577 -6.61 -27.99 43.12
CA LEU A 577 -7.15 -27.51 44.39
C LEU A 577 -6.70 -28.40 45.55
N SER A 578 -6.70 -29.73 45.42
CA SER A 578 -6.21 -30.65 46.46
C SER A 578 -4.75 -30.42 46.84
N LYS A 579 -3.92 -29.98 45.87
CA LYS A 579 -2.51 -29.62 46.07
C LYS A 579 -2.30 -28.19 46.59
N GLY A 580 -3.38 -27.44 46.83
CA GLY A 580 -3.33 -26.08 47.34
C GLY A 580 -3.02 -25.02 46.27
N ALA A 581 -3.16 -25.35 44.97
CA ALA A 581 -3.00 -24.40 43.90
C ALA A 581 -4.04 -23.28 43.95
N SER A 582 -3.67 -22.08 43.53
CA SER A 582 -4.54 -20.90 43.56
C SER A 582 -4.39 -20.04 42.30
N GLY A 583 -5.35 -19.21 42.02
CA GLY A 583 -5.30 -18.17 41.00
C GLY A 583 -4.75 -18.62 39.66
N LYS A 584 -3.56 -18.16 39.32
CA LYS A 584 -2.88 -18.44 38.01
C LYS A 584 -2.60 -19.93 37.78
N GLU A 585 -2.29 -20.67 38.85
CA GLU A 585 -1.98 -22.09 38.75
C GLU A 585 -3.20 -22.92 38.38
N LEU A 586 -4.37 -22.57 38.96
CA LEU A 586 -5.65 -23.20 38.60
C LEU A 586 -6.06 -22.91 37.16
N LYS A 587 -5.92 -21.65 36.71
CA LYS A 587 -6.16 -21.28 35.31
C LYS A 587 -5.25 -22.05 34.34
N LYS A 588 -3.97 -22.19 34.68
CA LYS A 588 -3.01 -22.97 33.92
C LYS A 588 -3.40 -24.44 33.85
N ALA A 589 -3.74 -25.05 34.99
CA ALA A 589 -4.13 -26.46 35.04
C ALA A 589 -5.39 -26.77 34.21
N ALA A 590 -6.38 -25.87 34.24
CA ALA A 590 -7.58 -26.00 33.40
C ALA A 590 -7.27 -25.89 31.92
N ARG A 591 -6.48 -24.89 31.53
CA ARG A 591 -6.05 -24.67 30.16
C ARG A 591 -5.26 -25.83 29.60
N ASP A 592 -4.23 -26.26 30.32
CA ASP A 592 -3.32 -27.34 29.88
C ASP A 592 -4.08 -28.67 29.69
N ALA A 593 -5.04 -28.96 30.60
CA ALA A 593 -5.88 -30.13 30.50
C ALA A 593 -6.79 -30.11 29.25
N LEU A 594 -7.46 -28.96 29.01
CA LEU A 594 -8.30 -28.79 27.83
C LEU A 594 -7.48 -28.91 26.54
N LEU A 595 -6.36 -28.19 26.46
CA LEU A 595 -5.52 -28.20 25.25
C LEU A 595 -4.91 -29.57 24.98
N SER A 596 -4.55 -30.34 26.01
CA SER A 596 -4.04 -31.71 25.86
C SER A 596 -5.10 -32.65 25.28
N LEU A 597 -6.33 -32.56 25.78
CA LEU A 597 -7.45 -33.37 25.28
C LEU A 597 -7.82 -32.98 23.84
N LEU A 598 -7.95 -31.67 23.55
CA LEU A 598 -8.25 -31.21 22.20
C LEU A 598 -7.17 -31.61 21.20
N TRP A 599 -5.90 -31.51 21.58
CA TRP A 599 -4.81 -32.00 20.73
C TRP A 599 -4.89 -33.49 20.46
N GLU A 600 -5.26 -34.29 21.44
CA GLU A 600 -5.46 -35.73 21.28
C GLU A 600 -6.59 -36.04 20.30
N ARG A 601 -7.74 -35.35 20.44
CA ARG A 601 -8.96 -35.59 19.69
C ARG A 601 -9.02 -34.94 18.32
N THR A 602 -8.54 -33.70 18.21
CA THR A 602 -8.74 -32.84 17.03
C THR A 602 -7.45 -32.37 16.36
N LYS A 603 -6.29 -32.57 17.02
CA LYS A 603 -4.98 -32.01 16.60
C LYS A 603 -4.96 -30.49 16.53
N THR A 604 -5.85 -29.80 17.25
CA THR A 604 -5.91 -28.34 17.33
C THR A 604 -5.48 -27.85 18.72
N ARG A 605 -4.97 -26.61 18.79
CA ARG A 605 -4.63 -25.91 20.03
C ARG A 605 -5.30 -24.54 20.03
N PRO A 606 -6.63 -24.49 20.26
CA PRO A 606 -7.36 -23.23 20.16
C PRO A 606 -6.91 -22.22 21.19
N MET A 607 -7.09 -20.94 20.89
CA MET A 607 -6.95 -19.89 21.86
C MET A 607 -7.92 -20.16 23.02
N THR A 608 -7.42 -20.22 24.25
CA THR A 608 -8.21 -20.65 25.40
C THR A 608 -8.26 -19.58 26.49
N VAL A 609 -9.47 -19.18 26.85
CA VAL A 609 -9.75 -18.27 27.97
C VAL A 609 -10.32 -19.06 29.14
N VAL A 610 -9.80 -18.80 30.36
CA VAL A 610 -10.24 -19.48 31.60
C VAL A 610 -10.75 -18.47 32.59
N ASN A 611 -12.04 -18.53 32.86
CA ASN A 611 -12.74 -17.72 33.87
C ASN A 611 -13.04 -18.57 35.12
N LEU A 612 -12.36 -18.27 36.23
CA LEU A 612 -12.60 -18.91 37.52
C LEU A 612 -13.20 -17.90 38.47
N LEU A 613 -14.35 -18.28 39.09
CA LEU A 613 -15.00 -17.53 40.14
C LEU A 613 -14.65 -18.20 41.48
N ASP A 614 -14.00 -17.51 42.41
CA ASP A 614 -13.75 -17.99 43.77
C ASP A 614 -14.94 -17.66 44.66
N ILE A 615 -15.52 -18.72 45.32
CA ILE A 615 -16.73 -18.64 46.12
C ILE A 615 -16.54 -19.24 47.52
#